data_66b38d0cc037afee344b4fd030901dea
#
_entry.id   66b38d0cc037afee344b4fd030901dea
#
_cell.length_a   1.000
_cell.length_b   1.000
_cell.length_c   1.000
_cell.angle_alpha   90.00
_cell.angle_beta   90.00
_cell.angle_gamma   90.00
#
_symmetry.space_group_name_H-M   'P 1'
#
loop_
_entity.id
_entity.type
_entity.pdbx_description
1 polymer ?
#
loop_
_entity_poly.entity_id
_entity_poly.type
_entity_poly.pdbx_seq_one_letter_code
_entity_poly.pdbx_strand_id
1 'polypeptide(L)'
;MEKKKLPPLSVDVAKVKPLVFGEEYESRMILDHAITGRDDVIQINHGTVKAGYALGGAAHEEDEIYYILSGKGKLQLDDEIIDVYGGQVIFIPAGCFHALDNRGSDEDLCILTFWRDWRFNDAYEARLKLWGKSFKTIDED
;
A
#
# COMPACT_ATOMS: atom_id res chain seq x y z
N MET A 1 -27.30 4.12 -14.35
CA MET A 1 -26.81 2.74 -14.14
C MET A 1 -26.58 2.51 -12.66
N GLU A 2 -27.17 1.49 -12.13
CA GLU A 2 -26.96 1.16 -10.72
C GLU A 2 -25.61 0.51 -10.51
N LYS A 3 -24.96 0.86 -9.38
CA LYS A 3 -23.73 0.22 -8.98
C LYS A 3 -24.03 -1.20 -8.49
N LYS A 4 -23.13 -2.13 -8.80
CA LYS A 4 -23.20 -3.47 -8.25
C LYS A 4 -23.18 -3.38 -6.72
N LYS A 5 -24.18 -3.96 -6.08
CA LYS A 5 -24.22 -4.02 -4.61
C LYS A 5 -23.22 -5.06 -4.11
N LEU A 6 -22.38 -4.64 -3.21
CA LEU A 6 -21.37 -5.50 -2.59
C LEU A 6 -21.79 -5.84 -1.16
N PRO A 7 -21.45 -7.05 -0.68
CA PRO A 7 -21.62 -7.35 0.74
C PRO A 7 -20.64 -6.54 1.58
N PRO A 8 -20.96 -6.30 2.86
CA PRO A 8 -19.97 -5.74 3.77
C PRO A 8 -18.74 -6.65 3.85
N LEU A 9 -17.57 -6.05 4.04
CA LEU A 9 -16.32 -6.78 4.12
C LEU A 9 -15.57 -6.37 5.37
N SER A 10 -15.09 -7.36 6.13
CA SER A 10 -14.20 -7.15 7.26
C SER A 10 -12.91 -7.92 7.00
N VAL A 11 -11.78 -7.24 7.11
CA VAL A 11 -10.48 -7.84 6.83
C VAL A 11 -9.59 -7.71 8.05
N ASP A 12 -9.10 -8.84 8.54
CA ASP A 12 -8.06 -8.87 9.57
C ASP A 12 -6.71 -8.87 8.85
N VAL A 13 -6.03 -7.73 8.87
CA VAL A 13 -4.78 -7.52 8.14
C VAL A 13 -3.71 -8.55 8.54
N ALA A 14 -3.68 -8.95 9.81
CA ALA A 14 -2.72 -9.94 10.28
C ALA A 14 -2.88 -11.31 9.59
N LYS A 15 -4.06 -11.59 9.06
CA LYS A 15 -4.36 -12.84 8.34
C LYS A 15 -4.20 -12.73 6.83
N VAL A 16 -3.94 -11.55 6.32
CA VAL A 16 -3.70 -11.36 4.88
C VAL A 16 -2.27 -11.79 4.57
N LYS A 17 -2.12 -12.64 3.55
CA LYS A 17 -0.80 -13.06 3.12
C LYS A 17 -0.07 -11.90 2.45
N PRO A 18 1.16 -11.57 2.88
CA PRO A 18 1.90 -10.50 2.28
C PRO A 18 2.52 -10.90 0.95
N LEU A 19 2.57 -9.95 0.01
CA LEU A 19 3.47 -10.03 -1.12
C LEU A 19 4.80 -9.41 -0.67
N VAL A 20 5.86 -10.20 -0.73
CA VAL A 20 7.18 -9.81 -0.24
C VAL A 20 8.05 -9.31 -1.38
N PHE A 21 8.60 -8.12 -1.23
CA PHE A 21 9.51 -7.50 -2.18
C PHE A 21 10.90 -7.43 -1.53
N GLY A 22 11.75 -8.40 -1.82
CA GLY A 22 13.08 -8.47 -1.24
C GLY A 22 13.03 -8.57 0.29
N GLU A 23 13.98 -7.92 0.94
CA GLU A 23 14.04 -7.84 2.41
C GLU A 23 13.45 -6.53 2.94
N GLU A 24 13.14 -5.58 2.03
CA GLU A 24 12.80 -4.20 2.39
C GLU A 24 11.32 -3.94 2.58
N TYR A 25 10.44 -4.73 1.94
CA TYR A 25 9.03 -4.34 1.89
C TYR A 25 8.09 -5.53 1.85
N GLU A 26 6.97 -5.41 2.56
CA GLU A 26 5.85 -6.34 2.49
C GLU A 26 4.56 -5.56 2.22
N SER A 27 3.74 -6.10 1.32
CA SER A 27 2.47 -5.48 0.93
C SER A 27 1.32 -6.45 1.19
N ARG A 28 0.37 -6.03 2.01
CA ARG A 28 -0.86 -6.78 2.27
C ARG A 28 -2.02 -6.01 1.66
N MET A 29 -2.60 -6.58 0.60
CA MET A 29 -3.76 -5.96 -0.04
C MET A 29 -4.99 -6.16 0.83
N ILE A 30 -5.69 -5.07 1.11
CA ILE A 30 -6.91 -5.10 1.90
C ILE A 30 -8.12 -5.04 1.00
N LEU A 31 -8.12 -4.12 0.04
CA LEU A 31 -9.27 -3.89 -0.83
C LEU A 31 -8.79 -3.43 -2.20
N ASP A 32 -9.20 -4.14 -3.25
CA ASP A 32 -8.87 -3.78 -4.61
C ASP A 32 -9.95 -4.25 -5.60
N HIS A 33 -9.70 -4.01 -6.87
CA HIS A 33 -10.61 -4.38 -7.96
C HIS A 33 -10.89 -5.89 -8.00
N ALA A 34 -9.88 -6.72 -7.75
CA ALA A 34 -10.07 -8.18 -7.81
C ALA A 34 -10.97 -8.68 -6.68
N ILE A 35 -11.00 -7.98 -5.54
CA ILE A 35 -11.86 -8.32 -4.42
C ILE A 35 -13.28 -7.84 -4.68
N THR A 36 -13.45 -6.63 -5.19
CA THR A 36 -14.76 -5.98 -5.32
C THR A 36 -15.43 -6.24 -6.67
N GLY A 37 -14.66 -6.45 -7.73
CA GLY A 37 -15.16 -6.51 -9.10
C GLY A 37 -15.71 -5.17 -9.58
N ARG A 38 -15.36 -4.06 -8.94
CA ARG A 38 -15.83 -2.71 -9.28
C ARG A 38 -14.65 -1.76 -9.48
N ASP A 39 -14.82 -0.83 -10.42
CA ASP A 39 -13.79 0.18 -10.74
C ASP A 39 -13.87 1.43 -9.87
N ASP A 40 -14.99 1.61 -9.16
CA ASP A 40 -15.28 2.84 -8.42
C ASP A 40 -15.03 2.73 -6.91
N VAL A 41 -14.46 1.61 -6.46
CA VAL A 41 -14.11 1.41 -5.05
C VAL A 41 -12.66 1.80 -4.83
N ILE A 42 -12.41 2.53 -3.75
CA ILE A 42 -11.05 2.91 -3.39
C ILE A 42 -10.21 1.67 -3.07
N GLN A 43 -8.95 1.68 -3.50
CA GLN A 43 -8.00 0.62 -3.18
C GLN A 43 -7.33 0.91 -1.85
N ILE A 44 -7.10 -0.12 -1.05
CA ILE A 44 -6.42 0.03 0.24
C ILE A 44 -5.36 -1.06 0.37
N ASN A 45 -4.14 -0.65 0.71
CA ASN A 45 -3.03 -1.56 0.94
C ASN A 45 -2.35 -1.26 2.28
N HIS A 46 -1.97 -2.31 2.99
CA HIS A 46 -1.14 -2.20 4.19
C HIS A 46 0.30 -2.52 3.79
N GLY A 47 1.17 -1.52 3.85
CA GLY A 47 2.57 -1.66 3.52
C GLY A 47 3.44 -1.64 4.76
N THR A 48 4.52 -2.42 4.73
CA THR A 48 5.53 -2.44 5.79
C THR A 48 6.89 -2.24 5.17
N VAL A 49 7.53 -1.12 5.50
CA VAL A 49 8.93 -0.87 5.17
C VAL A 49 9.77 -1.36 6.33
N LYS A 50 10.60 -2.35 6.09
CA LYS A 50 11.36 -2.99 7.15
C LYS A 50 12.40 -2.05 7.74
N ALA A 51 12.65 -2.20 9.04
CA ALA A 51 13.68 -1.45 9.74
C ALA A 51 15.03 -1.59 9.02
N GLY A 52 15.71 -0.48 8.82
CA GLY A 52 17.04 -0.46 8.18
C GLY A 52 17.01 -0.41 6.65
N TYR A 53 15.84 -0.33 6.03
CA TYR A 53 15.70 -0.34 4.58
C TYR A 53 14.97 0.90 4.04
N ALA A 54 15.13 1.14 2.76
CA ALA A 54 14.44 2.20 2.04
C ALA A 54 13.77 1.61 0.80
N LEU A 55 12.69 2.25 0.35
CA LEU A 55 12.04 1.91 -0.90
C LEU A 55 12.48 2.88 -1.99
N GLY A 56 12.65 2.37 -3.21
CA GLY A 56 12.82 3.20 -4.38
C GLY A 56 11.60 4.06 -4.61
N GLY A 57 11.82 5.27 -5.10
CA GLY A 57 10.74 6.21 -5.33
C GLY A 57 10.11 6.09 -6.69
N ALA A 58 8.94 6.70 -6.83
CA ALA A 58 8.21 6.79 -8.09
C ALA A 58 7.33 8.04 -8.12
N ALA A 59 6.97 8.44 -9.32
CA ALA A 59 5.93 9.42 -9.56
C ALA A 59 4.90 8.75 -10.49
N HIS A 60 3.62 8.96 -10.22
CA HIS A 60 2.54 8.40 -11.03
C HIS A 60 1.40 9.39 -11.16
N GLU A 61 0.51 9.16 -12.11
CA GLU A 61 -0.61 10.06 -12.40
C GLU A 61 -1.82 9.83 -11.52
N GLU A 62 -1.63 9.16 -10.40
CA GLU A 62 -2.68 8.84 -9.44
C GLU A 62 -2.45 9.59 -8.15
N ASP A 63 -3.49 10.23 -7.61
CA ASP A 63 -3.43 10.76 -6.25
C ASP A 63 -3.38 9.60 -5.26
N GLU A 64 -2.60 9.78 -4.21
CA GLU A 64 -2.44 8.75 -3.18
C GLU A 64 -2.51 9.38 -1.80
N ILE A 65 -3.04 8.63 -0.83
CA ILE A 65 -3.07 9.04 0.56
C ILE A 65 -2.32 8.00 1.37
N TYR A 66 -1.43 8.46 2.25
CA TYR A 66 -0.79 7.63 3.26
C TYR A 66 -1.38 7.94 4.62
N TYR A 67 -1.69 6.91 5.37
CA TYR A 67 -1.93 7.00 6.81
C TYR A 67 -0.84 6.19 7.51
N ILE A 68 0.00 6.86 8.28
CA ILE A 68 1.09 6.19 9.01
C ILE A 68 0.50 5.53 10.24
N LEU A 69 0.58 4.20 10.31
CA LEU A 69 0.04 3.42 11.42
C LEU A 69 1.00 3.38 12.59
N SER A 70 2.26 3.08 12.32
CA SER A 70 3.26 2.91 13.37
C SER A 70 4.67 3.03 12.79
N GLY A 71 5.63 3.21 13.66
CA GLY A 71 7.02 3.43 13.27
C GLY A 71 7.28 4.89 12.95
N LYS A 72 8.46 5.14 12.41
CA LYS A 72 8.90 6.46 11.99
C LYS A 72 9.90 6.32 10.86
N GLY A 73 10.07 7.37 10.09
CA GLY A 73 11.01 7.37 8.98
C GLY A 73 11.01 8.72 8.30
N LYS A 74 11.44 8.72 7.05
CA LYS A 74 11.45 9.91 6.20
C LYS A 74 10.70 9.63 4.92
N LEU A 75 10.00 10.65 4.44
CA LEU A 75 9.29 10.61 3.17
C LEU A 75 9.79 11.76 2.31
N GLN A 76 10.32 11.43 1.14
CA GLN A 76 10.65 12.43 0.13
C GLN A 76 9.40 12.73 -0.69
N LEU A 77 9.10 14.02 -0.85
CA LEU A 77 8.00 14.52 -1.67
C LEU A 77 8.59 15.57 -2.61
N ASP A 78 8.84 15.20 -3.86
CA ASP A 78 9.62 15.97 -4.82
C ASP A 78 10.99 16.35 -4.23
N ASP A 79 11.25 17.63 -4.00
CA ASP A 79 12.53 18.12 -3.45
C ASP A 79 12.54 18.22 -1.92
N GLU A 80 11.42 17.96 -1.26
CA GLU A 80 11.31 18.05 0.19
C GLU A 80 11.44 16.69 0.84
N ILE A 81 12.02 16.66 2.03
CA ILE A 81 12.06 15.48 2.87
C ILE A 81 11.41 15.83 4.20
N ILE A 82 10.39 15.07 4.57
CA ILE A 82 9.68 15.25 5.83
C ILE A 82 9.87 14.04 6.74
N ASP A 83 9.80 14.27 8.04
CA ASP A 83 9.73 13.17 8.99
C ASP A 83 8.31 12.63 9.02
N VAL A 84 8.19 11.30 9.05
CA VAL A 84 6.88 10.63 9.19
C VAL A 84 6.87 9.77 10.44
N TYR A 85 5.70 9.68 11.06
CA TYR A 85 5.49 8.94 12.30
C TYR A 85 4.03 8.55 12.44
N GLY A 86 3.74 7.61 13.32
CA GLY A 86 2.38 7.12 13.51
C GLY A 86 1.36 8.21 13.80
N GLY A 87 0.22 8.14 13.12
CA GLY A 87 -0.87 9.09 13.27
C GLY A 87 -0.95 10.19 12.21
N GLN A 88 0.03 10.28 11.31
CA GLN A 88 0.00 11.28 10.23
C GLN A 88 -0.81 10.79 9.04
N VAL A 89 -1.49 11.72 8.39
CA VAL A 89 -2.10 11.55 7.07
C VAL A 89 -1.34 12.42 6.09
N ILE A 90 -0.90 11.85 4.98
CA ILE A 90 -0.15 12.58 3.94
C ILE A 90 -0.89 12.42 2.62
N PHE A 91 -1.21 13.54 1.98
CA PHE A 91 -1.76 13.56 0.63
C PHE A 91 -0.61 13.71 -0.36
N ILE A 92 -0.51 12.77 -1.29
CA ILE A 92 0.51 12.77 -2.34
C ILE A 92 -0.21 12.99 -3.67
N PRO A 93 -0.14 14.21 -4.22
CA PRO A 93 -0.84 14.50 -5.48
C PRO A 93 -0.22 13.77 -6.67
N ALA A 94 -1.01 13.57 -7.70
CA ALA A 94 -0.54 13.01 -8.97
C ALA A 94 0.70 13.77 -9.45
N GLY A 95 1.67 13.02 -9.94
CA GLY A 95 2.92 13.57 -10.47
C GLY A 95 3.99 13.89 -9.41
N CYS A 96 3.66 13.82 -8.13
CA CYS A 96 4.63 14.06 -7.07
C CYS A 96 5.53 12.82 -6.89
N PHE A 97 6.84 13.00 -7.05
CA PHE A 97 7.81 11.95 -6.73
C PHE A 97 7.80 11.70 -5.22
N HIS A 98 7.73 10.43 -4.81
CA HIS A 98 7.73 10.08 -3.40
C HIS A 98 8.54 8.80 -3.15
N ALA A 99 9.23 8.78 -2.02
CA ALA A 99 10.07 7.65 -1.60
C ALA A 99 10.14 7.60 -0.08
N LEU A 100 10.06 6.38 0.48
CA LEU A 100 10.13 6.15 1.91
C LEU A 100 11.53 5.66 2.30
N ASP A 101 12.05 6.19 3.41
CA ASP A 101 13.36 5.81 3.94
C ASP A 101 13.25 5.47 5.43
N ASN A 102 13.46 4.20 5.75
CA ASN A 102 13.45 3.69 7.12
C ASN A 102 14.83 3.18 7.56
N ARG A 103 15.89 3.62 6.90
CA ARG A 103 17.25 3.15 7.20
C ARG A 103 17.77 3.62 8.55
N GLY A 104 17.24 4.71 9.06
CA GLY A 104 17.68 5.28 10.34
C GLY A 104 16.91 4.78 11.55
N SER A 105 16.05 3.78 11.41
CA SER A 105 15.21 3.28 12.50
C SER A 105 15.38 1.77 12.69
N ASP A 106 15.18 1.33 13.91
CA ASP A 106 15.17 -0.09 14.28
C ASP A 106 13.74 -0.67 14.36
N GLU A 107 12.72 0.12 13.99
CA GLU A 107 11.32 -0.30 13.95
C GLU A 107 10.82 -0.35 12.51
N ASP A 108 9.93 -1.29 12.21
CA ASP A 108 9.22 -1.32 10.94
C ASP A 108 8.31 -0.11 10.82
N LEU A 109 8.22 0.44 9.62
CA LEU A 109 7.31 1.54 9.29
C LEU A 109 6.07 0.96 8.60
N CYS A 110 4.93 1.06 9.25
CA CYS A 110 3.67 0.51 8.74
C CYS A 110 2.75 1.63 8.27
N ILE A 111 2.25 1.50 7.05
CA ILE A 111 1.40 2.50 6.42
C ILE A 111 0.18 1.86 5.78
N LEU A 112 -0.94 2.59 5.79
CA LEU A 112 -2.06 2.32 4.88
C LEU A 112 -1.95 3.27 3.71
N THR A 113 -2.10 2.73 2.50
CA THR A 113 -2.13 3.54 1.29
C THR A 113 -3.49 3.41 0.62
N PHE A 114 -3.97 4.52 0.08
CA PHE A 114 -5.29 4.64 -0.54
C PHE A 114 -5.11 5.28 -1.90
N TRP A 115 -5.71 4.69 -2.93
CA TRP A 115 -5.74 5.26 -4.29
C TRP A 115 -6.98 4.74 -5.02
N ARG A 116 -7.30 5.31 -6.20
CA ARG A 116 -8.51 4.94 -6.90
C ARG A 116 -8.31 3.95 -8.03
N ASP A 117 -7.33 4.19 -8.89
CA ASP A 117 -7.21 3.43 -10.14
C ASP A 117 -6.31 2.21 -9.96
N TRP A 118 -6.94 1.03 -9.89
CA TRP A 118 -6.24 -0.24 -9.72
C TRP A 118 -5.26 -0.57 -10.87
N ARG A 119 -5.48 0.03 -12.04
CA ARG A 119 -4.67 -0.26 -13.24
C ARG A 119 -3.23 0.25 -13.13
N PHE A 120 -2.96 1.14 -12.20
CA PHE A 120 -1.61 1.66 -11.96
C PHE A 120 -0.90 0.99 -10.81
N ASN A 121 -1.40 -0.16 -10.37
CA ASN A 121 -0.83 -0.87 -9.22
C ASN A 121 -0.03 -2.09 -9.70
N ASP A 122 1.29 -1.96 -9.76
CA ASP A 122 2.18 -3.05 -10.16
C ASP A 122 2.06 -4.27 -9.24
N ALA A 123 1.81 -4.05 -7.96
CA ALA A 123 1.63 -5.12 -7.00
C ALA A 123 0.35 -5.93 -7.28
N TYR A 124 -0.69 -5.28 -7.82
CA TYR A 124 -1.90 -5.97 -8.24
C TYR A 124 -1.59 -7.02 -9.31
N GLU A 125 -0.88 -6.63 -10.35
CA GLU A 125 -0.49 -7.55 -11.42
C GLU A 125 0.44 -8.65 -10.92
N ALA A 126 1.38 -8.31 -10.06
CA ALA A 126 2.30 -9.27 -9.46
C ALA A 126 1.56 -10.34 -8.65
N ARG A 127 0.54 -9.94 -7.89
CA ARG A 127 -0.29 -10.88 -7.13
C ARG A 127 -1.09 -11.80 -8.04
N LEU A 128 -1.71 -11.26 -9.07
CA LEU A 128 -2.46 -12.06 -10.03
C LEU A 128 -1.58 -13.08 -10.71
N LYS A 129 -0.37 -12.69 -11.08
CA LYS A 129 0.60 -13.58 -11.72
C LYS A 129 1.08 -14.68 -10.76
N LEU A 130 1.33 -14.32 -9.50
CA LEU A 130 1.87 -15.25 -8.51
C LEU A 130 0.82 -16.20 -7.94
N TRP A 131 -0.38 -15.67 -7.64
CA TRP A 131 -1.42 -16.39 -6.89
C TRP A 131 -2.70 -16.64 -7.68
N GLY A 132 -2.87 -16.03 -8.85
CA GLY A 132 -4.11 -16.08 -9.60
C GLY A 132 -5.20 -15.17 -9.00
N LYS A 133 -4.91 -14.44 -7.95
CA LYS A 133 -5.81 -13.52 -7.27
C LYS A 133 -5.00 -12.51 -6.47
N SER A 134 -5.62 -11.40 -6.08
CA SER A 134 -4.91 -10.34 -5.36
C SER A 134 -4.99 -10.45 -3.85
N PHE A 135 -5.98 -11.17 -3.33
CA PHE A 135 -6.17 -11.36 -1.90
C PHE A 135 -6.00 -12.83 -1.53
N LYS A 136 -5.13 -13.08 -0.58
CA LYS A 136 -4.88 -14.43 -0.08
C LYS A 136 -4.65 -14.38 1.43
N THR A 137 -5.16 -15.37 2.16
CA THR A 137 -4.92 -15.46 3.60
C THR A 137 -3.72 -16.34 3.90
N ILE A 138 -3.17 -16.20 5.10
CA ILE A 138 -2.02 -17.02 5.55
C ILE A 138 -2.37 -18.50 5.68
N ASP A 139 -3.66 -18.83 5.75
CA ASP A 139 -4.15 -20.21 5.87
C ASP A 139 -4.28 -20.91 4.52
N GLU A 140 -4.10 -20.20 3.42
CA GLU A 140 -4.15 -20.77 2.07
C GLU A 140 -2.76 -21.14 1.58
N ASP A 141 -2.67 -22.26 0.95
CA ASP A 141 -1.42 -22.72 0.33
C ASP A 141 -1.20 -22.15 -1.06
#